data_202e81b362aaf1d1e0d339ba7521ed44
#
_entry.id   202e81b362aaf1d1e0d339ba7521ed44
#
_cell.length_a   1.000
_cell.length_b   1.000
_cell.length_c   1.000
_cell.angle_alpha   90.00
_cell.angle_beta   90.00
_cell.angle_gamma   90.00
#
_symmetry.space_group_name_H-M   'P 1'
#
loop_
_entity.id
_entity.type
_entity.pdbx_description
1 polymer ?
#
loop_
_entity_poly.entity_id
_entity_poly.type
_entity_poly.pdbx_seq_one_letter_code
_entity_poly.pdbx_strand_id
1 'polypeptide(L)'
;FRRVLFRSILSVPVNFLTSTPGMFVVIALAQLCWFFGIHGTGVIFTVLMVPYITAYTTNAALAAAGQPLQFFPVFLMGANGIMGGAGNTMPFSLMGLKSKSKRIQAVSKASFVPGLFGINEPAIFGYPIMYNGLLLIPFMLCPMVCSALLLVAWNLHWIAYPQVLIMTTLPVVFQTFLTTLDWRNVIFAILMFPVCWLIWRPFYKIYEKQCIEEEAAAEAAELAAQNK
;
A
#
# COMPACT_ATOMS: atom_id res chain seq x y z
N PHE A 1 1.83 9.46 41.06
CA PHE A 1 1.75 7.99 40.89
C PHE A 1 0.79 7.59 39.73
N ARG A 2 -0.47 8.03 39.74
CA ARG A 2 -1.46 7.70 38.69
C ARG A 2 -1.02 8.13 37.28
N ARG A 3 -0.44 9.33 37.10
CA ARG A 3 0.05 9.81 35.80
C ARG A 3 1.25 9.02 35.27
N VAL A 4 2.13 8.56 36.15
CA VAL A 4 3.28 7.71 35.80
C VAL A 4 2.81 6.33 35.38
N LEU A 5 1.91 5.71 36.15
CA LEU A 5 1.35 4.40 35.85
C LEU A 5 0.57 4.42 34.51
N PHE A 6 -0.24 5.44 34.27
CA PHE A 6 -0.98 5.60 33.03
C PHE A 6 -0.03 5.77 31.82
N ARG A 7 1.02 6.59 31.94
CA ARG A 7 2.05 6.72 30.91
C ARG A 7 2.77 5.39 30.66
N SER A 8 3.15 4.66 31.71
CA SER A 8 3.84 3.37 31.57
C SER A 8 2.96 2.31 30.89
N ILE A 9 1.67 2.25 31.23
CA ILE A 9 0.74 1.31 30.60
C ILE A 9 0.51 1.65 29.10
N LEU A 10 0.39 2.93 28.74
CA LEU A 10 0.20 3.34 27.35
C LEU A 10 1.49 3.28 26.52
N SER A 11 2.66 3.45 27.15
CA SER A 11 3.94 3.42 26.44
C SER A 11 4.27 2.03 25.88
N VAL A 12 3.86 0.95 26.55
CA VAL A 12 4.15 -0.42 26.11
C VAL A 12 3.53 -0.73 24.72
N PRO A 13 2.22 -0.57 24.50
CA PRO A 13 1.64 -0.81 23.17
C PRO A 13 2.16 0.19 22.14
N VAL A 14 2.36 1.47 22.46
CA VAL A 14 2.89 2.46 21.53
C VAL A 14 4.33 2.11 21.12
N ASN A 15 5.20 1.75 22.06
CA ASN A 15 6.56 1.34 21.76
C ASN A 15 6.62 0.07 20.92
N PHE A 16 5.71 -0.89 21.16
CA PHE A 16 5.60 -2.06 20.30
C PHE A 16 5.17 -1.68 18.89
N LEU A 17 4.09 -0.92 18.73
CA LEU A 17 3.57 -0.51 17.43
C LEU A 17 4.57 0.31 16.61
N THR A 18 5.44 1.07 17.27
CA THR A 18 6.51 1.85 16.61
C THR A 18 7.83 1.09 16.47
N SER A 19 7.90 -0.17 16.89
CA SER A 19 9.04 -1.06 16.63
C SER A 19 9.00 -1.63 15.20
N THR A 20 10.13 -2.15 14.70
CA THR A 20 10.16 -2.78 13.37
C THR A 20 9.18 -3.95 13.25
N PRO A 21 9.13 -4.94 14.16
CA PRO A 21 8.10 -5.99 14.10
C PRO A 21 6.68 -5.45 14.24
N GLY A 22 6.48 -4.47 15.11
CA GLY A 22 5.18 -3.83 15.32
C GLY A 22 4.67 -3.14 14.05
N MET A 23 5.56 -2.52 13.27
CA MET A 23 5.16 -1.89 12.00
C MET A 23 4.65 -2.90 10.97
N PHE A 24 5.19 -4.11 10.92
CA PHE A 24 4.62 -5.18 10.07
C PHE A 24 3.21 -5.57 10.53
N VAL A 25 2.99 -5.68 11.85
CA VAL A 25 1.63 -5.91 12.40
C VAL A 25 0.70 -4.76 12.05
N VAL A 26 1.15 -3.53 12.18
CA VAL A 26 0.38 -2.33 11.83
C VAL A 26 -0.01 -2.32 10.36
N ILE A 27 0.92 -2.63 9.45
CA ILE A 27 0.65 -2.72 8.02
C ILE A 27 -0.38 -3.82 7.73
N ALA A 28 -0.22 -5.00 8.32
CA ALA A 28 -1.18 -6.09 8.17
C ALA A 28 -2.59 -5.72 8.66
N LEU A 29 -2.68 -5.08 9.82
CA LEU A 29 -3.96 -4.60 10.37
C LEU A 29 -4.61 -3.53 9.47
N ALA A 30 -3.81 -2.63 8.87
CA ALA A 30 -4.31 -1.65 7.92
C ALA A 30 -4.99 -2.32 6.71
N GLN A 31 -4.35 -3.36 6.15
CA GLN A 31 -4.93 -4.11 5.04
C GLN A 31 -6.17 -4.89 5.47
N LEU A 32 -6.15 -5.47 6.66
CA LEU A 32 -7.30 -6.18 7.20
C LEU A 32 -8.50 -5.25 7.43
N CYS A 33 -8.27 -4.02 7.90
CA CYS A 33 -9.33 -3.00 8.00
C CYS A 33 -9.96 -2.72 6.64
N TRP A 34 -9.17 -2.57 5.57
CA TRP A 34 -9.67 -2.39 4.22
C TRP A 34 -10.54 -3.56 3.75
N PHE A 35 -10.18 -4.78 4.12
CA PHE A 35 -11.00 -5.97 3.81
C PHE A 35 -12.41 -5.86 4.42
N PHE A 36 -12.54 -5.26 5.59
CA PHE A 36 -13.83 -5.01 6.24
C PHE A 36 -14.50 -3.68 5.85
N GLY A 37 -13.99 -3.01 4.83
CA GLY A 37 -14.55 -1.74 4.36
C GLY A 37 -14.17 -0.51 5.19
N ILE A 38 -13.22 -0.66 6.11
CA ILE A 38 -12.71 0.44 6.94
C ILE A 38 -11.45 0.99 6.28
N HIS A 39 -11.32 2.32 6.13
CA HIS A 39 -10.13 2.96 5.58
C HIS A 39 -8.92 2.77 6.52
N GLY A 40 -8.31 1.57 6.47
CA GLY A 40 -7.31 1.12 7.44
C GLY A 40 -6.08 2.00 7.51
N THR A 41 -5.55 2.44 6.37
CA THR A 41 -4.40 3.33 6.33
C THR A 41 -4.69 4.66 7.04
N GLY A 42 -5.87 5.25 6.86
CA GLY A 42 -6.28 6.49 7.52
C GLY A 42 -6.43 6.34 9.03
N VAL A 43 -7.07 5.26 9.49
CA VAL A 43 -7.23 4.96 10.93
C VAL A 43 -5.86 4.82 11.59
N ILE A 44 -4.98 4.01 11.01
CA ILE A 44 -3.65 3.76 11.57
C ILE A 44 -2.77 5.00 11.49
N PHE A 45 -2.83 5.76 10.40
CA PHE A 45 -2.09 7.01 10.27
C PHE A 45 -2.44 8.01 11.37
N THR A 46 -3.71 8.08 11.77
CA THR A 46 -4.14 8.95 12.88
C THR A 46 -3.42 8.59 14.19
N VAL A 47 -3.23 7.30 14.47
CA VAL A 47 -2.53 6.82 15.67
C VAL A 47 -1.01 7.07 15.57
N LEU A 48 -0.43 6.88 14.40
CA LEU A 48 1.01 6.99 14.17
C LEU A 48 1.47 8.39 13.70
N MET A 49 0.56 9.34 13.62
CA MET A 49 0.85 10.69 13.09
C MET A 49 1.99 11.39 13.86
N VAL A 50 1.98 11.31 15.18
CA VAL A 50 3.02 11.95 16.01
C VAL A 50 4.39 11.31 15.79
N PRO A 51 4.60 9.98 15.93
CA PRO A 51 5.88 9.36 15.61
C PRO A 51 6.30 9.54 14.14
N TYR A 52 5.36 9.59 13.21
CA TYR A 52 5.64 9.85 11.80
C TYR A 52 6.22 11.25 11.58
N ILE A 53 5.55 12.30 12.06
CA ILE A 53 6.04 13.68 11.94
C ILE A 53 7.39 13.84 12.67
N THR A 54 7.53 13.25 13.86
CA THR A 54 8.78 13.31 14.63
C THR A 54 9.94 12.69 13.85
N ALA A 55 9.75 11.56 13.20
CA ALA A 55 10.77 10.90 12.39
C ALA A 55 11.27 11.79 11.25
N TYR A 56 10.35 12.40 10.51
CA TYR A 56 10.68 13.30 9.40
C TYR A 56 11.35 14.59 9.87
N THR A 57 10.84 15.22 10.91
CA THR A 57 11.45 16.47 11.45
C THR A 57 12.83 16.21 12.03
N THR A 58 13.05 15.05 12.66
CA THR A 58 14.38 14.65 13.13
C THR A 58 15.34 14.48 11.95
N ASN A 59 14.96 13.75 10.91
CA ASN A 59 15.84 13.57 9.75
C ASN A 59 16.06 14.87 8.96
N ALA A 60 15.07 15.75 8.88
CA ALA A 60 15.25 17.07 8.28
C ALA A 60 16.29 17.91 9.06
N ALA A 61 16.24 17.88 10.39
CA ALA A 61 17.21 18.58 11.24
C ALA A 61 18.62 17.99 11.10
N LEU A 62 18.74 16.65 11.08
CA LEU A 62 20.01 15.96 10.85
C LEU A 62 20.61 16.30 9.47
N ALA A 63 19.78 16.29 8.42
CA ALA A 63 20.19 16.68 7.08
C ALA A 63 20.72 18.13 7.03
N ALA A 64 20.00 19.06 7.65
CA ALA A 64 20.41 20.47 7.75
C ALA A 64 21.71 20.66 8.50
N ALA A 65 22.00 19.80 9.49
CA ALA A 65 23.24 19.80 10.25
C ALA A 65 24.38 19.01 9.59
N GLY A 66 24.18 18.44 8.41
CA GLY A 66 25.15 17.57 7.72
C GLY A 66 25.44 16.26 8.47
N GLN A 67 24.51 15.83 9.33
CA GLN A 67 24.63 14.60 10.11
C GLN A 67 23.97 13.41 9.39
N PRO A 68 24.40 12.17 9.67
CA PRO A 68 23.77 10.97 9.10
C PRO A 68 22.29 10.87 9.49
N LEU A 69 21.44 10.54 8.49
CA LEU A 69 20.03 10.29 8.71
C LEU A 69 19.82 9.01 9.53
N GLN A 70 18.72 8.98 10.29
CA GLN A 70 18.37 7.85 11.16
C GLN A 70 17.23 7.04 10.58
N PHE A 71 17.25 5.74 10.85
CA PHE A 71 16.14 4.84 10.58
C PHE A 71 15.06 4.98 11.66
N PHE A 72 13.83 5.16 11.21
CA PHE A 72 12.65 5.07 12.07
C PHE A 72 11.70 4.01 11.50
N PRO A 73 11.25 3.02 12.31
CA PRO A 73 10.40 1.93 11.81
C PRO A 73 9.12 2.41 11.13
N VAL A 74 8.59 3.57 11.54
CA VAL A 74 7.39 4.18 10.93
C VAL A 74 7.55 4.46 9.44
N PHE A 75 8.75 4.59 8.92
CA PHE A 75 9.01 4.76 7.49
C PHE A 75 8.63 3.53 6.65
N LEU A 76 8.51 2.34 7.27
CA LEU A 76 8.03 1.13 6.60
C LEU A 76 6.60 1.28 6.07
N MET A 77 5.80 2.20 6.64
CA MET A 77 4.48 2.52 6.09
C MET A 77 4.54 3.03 4.65
N GLY A 78 5.65 3.64 4.23
CA GLY A 78 5.83 4.10 2.85
C GLY A 78 5.76 2.98 1.81
N ALA A 79 6.12 1.74 2.19
CA ALA A 79 6.02 0.59 1.29
C ALA A 79 4.58 0.12 1.03
N ASN A 80 3.62 0.51 1.87
CA ASN A 80 2.21 0.15 1.72
C ASN A 80 1.51 0.86 0.55
N GLY A 81 2.11 1.87 -0.03
CA GLY A 81 1.49 2.61 -1.13
C GLY A 81 2.43 2.86 -2.30
N ILE A 82 3.58 2.18 -2.31
CA ILE A 82 4.64 2.43 -3.28
C ILE A 82 4.21 2.17 -4.73
N MET A 83 3.19 1.33 -4.94
CA MET A 83 2.68 0.97 -6.27
C MET A 83 1.14 0.97 -6.30
N GLY A 84 0.54 2.16 -6.32
CA GLY A 84 -0.89 2.34 -6.52
C GLY A 84 -1.71 2.24 -5.24
N GLY A 85 -1.25 2.84 -4.15
CA GLY A 85 -2.00 2.92 -2.90
C GLY A 85 -1.97 1.64 -2.06
N ALA A 86 -2.86 1.54 -1.08
CA ALA A 86 -2.92 0.41 -0.17
C ALA A 86 -2.96 -0.93 -0.92
N GLY A 87 -2.17 -1.91 -0.44
CA GLY A 87 -2.06 -3.22 -1.10
C GLY A 87 -1.24 -3.22 -2.39
N ASN A 88 -0.66 -2.09 -2.81
CA ASN A 88 0.14 -1.97 -4.04
C ASN A 88 -0.61 -2.49 -5.29
N THR A 89 -1.83 -1.98 -5.52
CA THR A 89 -2.80 -2.50 -6.50
C THR A 89 -2.53 -2.11 -7.95
N MET A 90 -1.54 -1.26 -8.24
CA MET A 90 -1.21 -0.79 -9.59
C MET A 90 -0.97 -1.92 -10.60
N PRO A 91 -0.22 -2.99 -10.28
CA PRO A 91 -0.02 -4.10 -11.20
C PRO A 91 -1.33 -4.80 -11.57
N PHE A 92 -2.25 -4.93 -10.61
CA PHE A 92 -3.57 -5.50 -10.85
C PHE A 92 -4.36 -4.64 -11.84
N SER A 93 -4.43 -3.33 -11.62
CA SER A 93 -5.09 -2.39 -12.53
C SER A 93 -4.46 -2.39 -13.93
N LEU A 94 -3.14 -2.48 -14.03
CA LEU A 94 -2.47 -2.53 -15.33
C LEU A 94 -2.76 -3.83 -16.10
N MET A 95 -2.78 -4.97 -15.42
CA MET A 95 -3.19 -6.25 -16.04
C MET A 95 -4.62 -6.17 -16.57
N GLY A 96 -5.52 -5.58 -15.80
CA GLY A 96 -6.94 -5.48 -16.12
C GLY A 96 -7.27 -4.55 -17.28
N LEU A 97 -6.38 -3.63 -17.69
CA LEU A 97 -6.59 -2.79 -18.88
C LEU A 97 -6.80 -3.61 -20.16
N LYS A 98 -6.22 -4.81 -20.23
CA LYS A 98 -6.31 -5.73 -21.37
C LYS A 98 -7.14 -6.98 -21.04
N SER A 99 -7.94 -6.94 -19.98
CA SER A 99 -8.81 -8.05 -19.59
C SER A 99 -9.87 -8.35 -20.65
N LYS A 100 -10.25 -9.62 -20.72
CA LYS A 100 -11.41 -10.06 -21.52
C LYS A 100 -12.74 -9.76 -20.82
N SER A 101 -12.74 -9.61 -19.48
CA SER A 101 -13.92 -9.18 -18.72
C SER A 101 -14.16 -7.69 -18.91
N LYS A 102 -15.34 -7.31 -19.34
CA LYS A 102 -15.77 -5.90 -19.52
C LYS A 102 -15.74 -5.15 -18.18
N ARG A 103 -16.17 -5.82 -17.10
CA ARG A 103 -16.17 -5.27 -15.74
C ARG A 103 -14.75 -4.93 -15.27
N ILE A 104 -13.83 -5.89 -15.36
CA ILE A 104 -12.43 -5.67 -14.96
C ILE A 104 -11.80 -4.55 -15.81
N GLN A 105 -12.04 -4.54 -17.11
CA GLN A 105 -11.48 -3.51 -17.99
C GLN A 105 -11.98 -2.11 -17.63
N ALA A 106 -13.27 -1.97 -17.33
CA ALA A 106 -13.87 -0.69 -16.92
C ALA A 106 -13.26 -0.17 -15.62
N VAL A 107 -13.17 -1.03 -14.58
CA VAL A 107 -12.57 -0.68 -13.30
C VAL A 107 -11.09 -0.34 -13.45
N SER A 108 -10.36 -1.10 -14.28
CA SER A 108 -8.94 -0.84 -14.56
C SER A 108 -8.71 0.54 -15.17
N LYS A 109 -9.53 0.93 -16.14
CA LYS A 109 -9.45 2.26 -16.76
C LYS A 109 -9.74 3.37 -15.76
N ALA A 110 -10.69 3.17 -14.86
CA ALA A 110 -11.04 4.14 -13.83
C ALA A 110 -9.99 4.26 -12.73
N SER A 111 -9.30 3.16 -12.39
CA SER A 111 -8.34 3.10 -11.28
C SER A 111 -6.88 3.35 -11.68
N PHE A 112 -6.53 3.24 -12.97
CA PHE A 112 -5.14 3.34 -13.42
C PHE A 112 -4.53 4.71 -13.15
N VAL A 113 -5.17 5.79 -13.60
CA VAL A 113 -4.65 7.16 -13.42
C VAL A 113 -4.61 7.55 -11.95
N PRO A 114 -5.69 7.41 -11.15
CA PRO A 114 -5.61 7.63 -9.71
C PRO A 114 -4.51 6.82 -9.02
N GLY A 115 -4.31 5.56 -9.44
CA GLY A 115 -3.27 4.68 -8.90
C GLY A 115 -1.84 5.23 -9.06
N LEU A 116 -1.54 6.00 -10.11
CA LEU A 116 -0.26 6.68 -10.26
C LEU A 116 0.02 7.67 -9.13
N PHE A 117 -1.03 8.22 -8.53
CA PHE A 117 -0.98 9.14 -7.39
C PHE A 117 -1.16 8.44 -6.03
N GLY A 118 -1.17 7.11 -6.01
CA GLY A 118 -1.38 6.33 -4.79
C GLY A 118 -2.83 6.29 -4.32
N ILE A 119 -3.79 6.71 -5.16
CA ILE A 119 -5.23 6.67 -4.88
C ILE A 119 -5.80 5.39 -5.50
N ASN A 120 -6.26 4.47 -4.66
CA ASN A 120 -6.73 3.16 -5.14
C ASN A 120 -8.14 2.77 -4.67
N GLU A 121 -8.89 3.68 -4.12
CA GLU A 121 -10.29 3.46 -3.76
C GLU A 121 -11.10 2.95 -4.97
N PRO A 122 -10.93 3.47 -6.19
CA PRO A 122 -11.63 2.92 -7.36
C PRO A 122 -11.29 1.44 -7.61
N ALA A 123 -10.06 1.01 -7.32
CA ALA A 123 -9.66 -0.39 -7.44
C ALA A 123 -10.23 -1.24 -6.29
N ILE A 124 -10.16 -0.78 -5.04
CA ILE A 124 -10.64 -1.51 -3.87
C ILE A 124 -12.14 -1.80 -3.96
N PHE A 125 -12.92 -0.78 -4.36
CA PHE A 125 -14.37 -0.92 -4.49
C PHE A 125 -14.80 -1.56 -5.81
N GLY A 126 -14.13 -1.24 -6.89
CA GLY A 126 -14.48 -1.73 -8.23
C GLY A 126 -14.16 -3.20 -8.46
N TYR A 127 -13.05 -3.72 -7.91
CA TYR A 127 -12.71 -5.15 -7.96
C TYR A 127 -13.27 -5.95 -6.77
N PRO A 128 -14.21 -5.49 -6.02
CA PRO A 128 -14.60 -5.79 -4.66
C PRO A 128 -13.51 -6.58 -3.89
N ILE A 129 -12.39 -5.89 -3.59
CA ILE A 129 -11.33 -6.48 -2.75
C ILE A 129 -11.88 -6.73 -1.32
N MET A 130 -12.81 -5.89 -0.90
CA MET A 130 -13.54 -6.08 0.36
C MET A 130 -14.32 -7.38 0.32
N TYR A 131 -14.25 -8.13 1.41
CA TYR A 131 -14.90 -9.43 1.61
C TYR A 131 -14.53 -10.49 0.55
N ASN A 132 -13.50 -10.26 -0.26
CA ASN A 132 -12.99 -11.22 -1.22
C ASN A 132 -11.69 -11.85 -0.71
N GLY A 133 -11.80 -13.06 -0.16
CA GLY A 133 -10.65 -13.79 0.40
C GLY A 133 -9.56 -14.09 -0.61
N LEU A 134 -9.89 -14.27 -1.90
CA LEU A 134 -8.91 -14.48 -2.95
C LEU A 134 -8.00 -13.25 -3.14
N LEU A 135 -8.61 -12.06 -3.20
CA LEU A 135 -7.88 -10.81 -3.43
C LEU A 135 -7.24 -10.25 -2.16
N LEU A 136 -7.72 -10.65 -0.96
CA LEU A 136 -7.11 -10.28 0.31
C LEU A 136 -5.66 -10.77 0.42
N ILE A 137 -5.37 -11.97 -0.07
CA ILE A 137 -4.04 -12.57 0.03
C ILE A 137 -2.97 -11.68 -0.62
N PRO A 138 -3.02 -11.34 -1.92
CA PRO A 138 -2.05 -10.45 -2.53
C PRO A 138 -2.12 -9.02 -1.98
N PHE A 139 -3.30 -8.54 -1.58
CA PHE A 139 -3.50 -7.23 -0.99
C PHE A 139 -2.75 -7.06 0.34
N MET A 140 -2.64 -8.11 1.14
CA MET A 140 -1.83 -8.15 2.36
C MET A 140 -0.36 -8.45 2.07
N LEU A 141 -0.09 -9.41 1.19
CA LEU A 141 1.26 -9.92 0.95
C LEU A 141 2.16 -8.88 0.27
N CYS A 142 1.64 -8.12 -0.70
CA CYS A 142 2.41 -7.11 -1.42
C CYS A 142 3.07 -6.07 -0.50
N PRO A 143 2.34 -5.33 0.35
CA PRO A 143 2.97 -4.36 1.23
C PRO A 143 3.90 -4.99 2.26
N MET A 144 3.62 -6.21 2.72
CA MET A 144 4.52 -6.93 3.64
C MET A 144 5.87 -7.25 2.98
N VAL A 145 5.84 -7.78 1.76
CA VAL A 145 7.06 -8.08 1.00
C VAL A 145 7.81 -6.80 0.64
N CYS A 146 7.11 -5.76 0.18
CA CYS A 146 7.73 -4.47 -0.12
C CYS A 146 8.38 -3.84 1.12
N SER A 147 7.74 -3.92 2.29
CA SER A 147 8.30 -3.43 3.56
C SER A 147 9.54 -4.21 3.97
N ALA A 148 9.53 -5.54 3.80
CA ALA A 148 10.70 -6.37 4.09
C ALA A 148 11.88 -6.03 3.16
N LEU A 149 11.62 -5.88 1.85
CA LEU A 149 12.65 -5.50 0.89
C LEU A 149 13.18 -4.08 1.14
N LEU A 150 12.30 -3.15 1.53
CA LEU A 150 12.68 -1.79 1.91
C LEU A 150 13.59 -1.79 3.14
N LEU A 151 13.26 -2.59 4.15
CA LEU A 151 14.10 -2.75 5.33
C LEU A 151 15.48 -3.35 4.99
N VAL A 152 15.52 -4.36 4.11
CA VAL A 152 16.78 -4.94 3.63
C VAL A 152 17.61 -3.90 2.88
N ALA A 153 17.00 -3.12 1.97
CA ALA A 153 17.69 -2.10 1.21
C ALA A 153 18.28 -0.99 2.11
N TRP A 154 17.58 -0.60 3.17
CA TRP A 154 18.10 0.33 4.18
C TRP A 154 19.25 -0.27 4.99
N ASN A 155 19.14 -1.52 5.44
CA ASN A 155 20.20 -2.20 6.19
C ASN A 155 21.49 -2.38 5.35
N LEU A 156 21.34 -2.52 4.03
CA LEU A 156 22.46 -2.59 3.09
C LEU A 156 22.97 -1.19 2.65
N HIS A 157 22.38 -0.12 3.17
CA HIS A 157 22.70 1.27 2.78
C HIS A 157 22.59 1.55 1.26
N TRP A 158 21.73 0.81 0.55
CA TRP A 158 21.51 1.00 -0.88
C TRP A 158 20.68 2.24 -1.18
N ILE A 159 19.79 2.62 -0.30
CA ILE A 159 18.85 3.73 -0.44
C ILE A 159 18.87 4.63 0.80
N ALA A 160 18.51 5.89 0.61
CA ALA A 160 18.47 6.87 1.68
C ALA A 160 17.20 6.76 2.53
N TYR A 161 17.29 7.20 3.79
CA TYR A 161 16.12 7.37 4.65
C TYR A 161 15.33 8.62 4.25
N PRO A 162 14.01 8.64 4.48
CA PRO A 162 13.19 9.83 4.29
C PRO A 162 13.63 10.99 5.18
N GLN A 163 13.60 12.21 4.60
CA GLN A 163 14.00 13.44 5.30
C GLN A 163 13.06 14.61 5.04
N VAL A 164 12.23 14.56 3.98
CA VAL A 164 11.28 15.62 3.64
C VAL A 164 9.86 15.09 3.83
N LEU A 165 9.11 15.74 4.70
CA LEU A 165 7.71 15.41 4.94
C LEU A 165 6.83 16.00 3.83
N ILE A 166 6.19 15.13 3.06
CA ILE A 166 5.25 15.51 2.00
C ILE A 166 3.86 15.03 2.40
N MET A 167 2.94 15.98 2.61
CA MET A 167 1.56 15.74 3.03
C MET A 167 0.57 15.97 1.88
N THR A 168 1.02 15.84 0.65
CA THR A 168 0.19 16.01 -0.55
C THR A 168 0.28 14.80 -1.46
N THR A 169 -0.72 14.63 -2.31
CA THR A 169 -0.78 13.54 -3.27
C THR A 169 0.01 13.91 -4.53
N LEU A 170 1.10 13.20 -4.76
CA LEU A 170 1.96 13.33 -5.94
C LEU A 170 2.11 11.98 -6.62
N PRO A 171 2.45 11.93 -7.93
CA PRO A 171 2.83 10.68 -8.54
C PRO A 171 3.94 10.00 -7.74
N VAL A 172 3.80 8.70 -7.46
CA VAL A 172 4.64 7.95 -6.51
C VAL A 172 6.13 8.13 -6.78
N VAL A 173 6.53 8.13 -8.04
CA VAL A 173 7.94 8.31 -8.44
C VAL A 173 8.50 9.66 -7.97
N PHE A 174 7.75 10.74 -8.19
CA PHE A 174 8.14 12.09 -7.76
C PHE A 174 8.10 12.21 -6.23
N GLN A 175 7.06 11.67 -5.61
CA GLN A 175 6.95 11.67 -4.14
C GLN A 175 8.13 10.96 -3.50
N THR A 176 8.53 9.79 -4.01
CA THR A 176 9.68 9.03 -3.51
C THR A 176 10.97 9.84 -3.60
N PHE A 177 11.23 10.48 -4.75
CA PHE A 177 12.40 11.34 -4.90
C PHE A 177 12.39 12.52 -3.94
N LEU A 178 11.29 13.27 -3.90
CA LEU A 178 11.18 14.46 -3.08
C LEU A 178 11.26 14.16 -1.57
N THR A 179 10.76 13.01 -1.14
CA THR A 179 10.79 12.60 0.28
C THR A 179 12.20 12.22 0.73
N THR A 180 13.02 11.65 -0.15
CA THR A 180 14.36 11.13 0.19
C THR A 180 15.50 11.97 -0.37
N LEU A 181 15.26 12.77 -1.41
CA LEU A 181 16.22 13.52 -2.21
C LEU A 181 17.34 12.61 -2.80
N ASP A 182 17.00 11.34 -3.05
CA ASP A 182 17.91 10.35 -3.58
C ASP A 182 17.25 9.53 -4.71
N TRP A 183 17.87 9.54 -5.90
CA TRP A 183 17.39 8.83 -7.08
C TRP A 183 17.40 7.29 -6.91
N ARG A 184 18.24 6.76 -6.02
CA ARG A 184 18.30 5.31 -5.72
C ARG A 184 16.98 4.81 -5.16
N ASN A 185 16.29 5.63 -4.36
CA ASN A 185 14.95 5.32 -3.86
C ASN A 185 13.92 5.23 -4.99
N VAL A 186 14.07 6.05 -6.04
CA VAL A 186 13.20 5.98 -7.22
C VAL A 186 13.40 4.66 -7.97
N ILE A 187 14.67 4.26 -8.17
CA ILE A 187 14.98 2.95 -8.78
C ILE A 187 14.40 1.83 -7.93
N PHE A 188 14.56 1.88 -6.61
CA PHE A 188 13.97 0.90 -5.72
C PHE A 188 12.45 0.83 -5.89
N ALA A 189 11.76 1.97 -5.92
CA ALA A 189 10.32 2.02 -6.13
C ALA A 189 9.91 1.38 -7.47
N ILE A 190 10.64 1.65 -8.55
CA ILE A 190 10.39 1.04 -9.86
C ILE A 190 10.63 -0.47 -9.82
N LEU A 191 11.66 -0.93 -9.13
CA LEU A 191 11.96 -2.36 -8.98
C LEU A 191 10.91 -3.11 -8.14
N MET A 192 10.15 -2.41 -7.29
CA MET A 192 9.02 -3.03 -6.57
C MET A 192 7.84 -3.35 -7.50
N PHE A 193 7.73 -2.70 -8.67
CA PHE A 193 6.65 -2.99 -9.61
C PHE A 193 6.64 -4.45 -10.08
N PRO A 194 7.72 -5.03 -10.64
CA PRO A 194 7.75 -6.44 -11.02
C PRO A 194 7.53 -7.38 -9.82
N VAL A 195 7.97 -7.03 -8.62
CA VAL A 195 7.71 -7.82 -7.41
C VAL A 195 6.21 -7.88 -7.13
N CYS A 196 5.54 -6.73 -7.09
CA CYS A 196 4.10 -6.66 -6.90
C CYS A 196 3.34 -7.34 -8.05
N TRP A 197 3.81 -7.20 -9.29
CA TRP A 197 3.24 -7.87 -10.46
C TRP A 197 3.26 -9.39 -10.30
N LEU A 198 4.38 -9.97 -9.88
CA LEU A 198 4.52 -11.41 -9.67
C LEU A 198 3.58 -11.91 -8.56
N ILE A 199 3.42 -11.14 -7.49
CA ILE A 199 2.52 -11.48 -6.38
C ILE A 199 1.05 -11.41 -6.83
N TRP A 200 0.64 -10.34 -7.54
CA TRP A 200 -0.74 -10.14 -7.97
C TRP A 200 -1.16 -11.08 -9.11
N ARG A 201 -0.25 -11.44 -10.01
CA ARG A 201 -0.54 -12.15 -11.25
C ARG A 201 -1.31 -13.46 -11.09
N PRO A 202 -0.97 -14.40 -10.19
CA PRO A 202 -1.72 -15.65 -10.04
C PRO A 202 -3.15 -15.40 -9.58
N PHE A 203 -3.36 -14.50 -8.64
CA PHE A 203 -4.68 -14.15 -8.12
C PHE A 203 -5.53 -13.40 -9.15
N TYR A 204 -4.89 -12.51 -9.91
CA TYR A 204 -5.54 -11.82 -11.03
C TYR A 204 -6.10 -12.81 -12.05
N LYS A 205 -5.32 -13.81 -12.46
CA LYS A 205 -5.77 -14.80 -13.44
C LYS A 205 -6.99 -15.61 -12.97
N ILE A 206 -7.01 -15.99 -11.69
CA ILE A 206 -8.14 -16.72 -11.11
C ILE A 206 -9.37 -15.79 -11.07
N TYR A 207 -9.20 -14.57 -10.60
CA TYR A 207 -10.28 -13.59 -10.52
C TYR A 207 -10.83 -13.22 -11.89
N GLU A 208 -9.95 -12.99 -12.87
CA GLU A 208 -10.36 -12.70 -14.27
C GLU A 208 -11.21 -13.83 -14.86
N LYS A 209 -10.80 -15.09 -14.63
CA LYS A 209 -11.57 -16.25 -15.10
C LYS A 209 -12.97 -16.28 -14.47
N GLN A 210 -13.08 -16.07 -13.16
CA GLN A 210 -14.36 -16.00 -12.46
C GLN A 210 -15.26 -14.89 -13.04
N CYS A 211 -14.71 -13.69 -13.26
CA CYS A 211 -15.47 -12.59 -13.83
C CYS A 211 -15.99 -12.87 -15.26
N ILE A 212 -15.18 -13.52 -16.09
CA ILE A 212 -15.59 -13.91 -17.47
C ILE A 212 -16.71 -14.94 -17.41
N GLU A 213 -16.62 -15.93 -16.53
CA GLU A 213 -17.65 -16.96 -16.36
C GLU A 213 -18.97 -16.37 -15.85
N GLU A 214 -18.90 -15.44 -14.87
CA GLU A 214 -20.06 -14.70 -14.36
C GLU A 214 -20.73 -13.83 -15.44
N GLU A 215 -19.93 -13.09 -16.25
CA GLU A 215 -20.44 -12.26 -17.34
C GLU A 215 -21.14 -13.12 -18.41
N ALA A 216 -20.55 -14.25 -18.80
CA ALA A 216 -21.12 -15.16 -19.77
C ALA A 216 -22.43 -15.80 -19.27
N ALA A 217 -22.49 -16.17 -18.00
CA ALA A 217 -23.71 -16.71 -17.37
C ALA A 217 -24.83 -15.67 -17.31
N ALA A 218 -24.50 -14.41 -16.99
CA ALA A 218 -25.47 -13.32 -16.97
C ALA A 218 -26.04 -13.04 -18.36
N GLU A 219 -25.18 -12.98 -19.39
CA GLU A 219 -25.60 -12.76 -20.79
C GLU A 219 -26.51 -13.89 -21.29
N ALA A 220 -26.18 -15.15 -20.96
CA ALA A 220 -27.02 -16.29 -21.31
C ALA A 220 -28.41 -16.24 -20.63
N ALA A 221 -28.45 -15.81 -19.36
CA ALA A 221 -29.71 -15.66 -18.62
C ALA A 221 -30.59 -14.55 -19.19
N GLU A 222 -30.00 -13.41 -19.59
CA GLU A 222 -30.73 -12.32 -20.26
C GLU A 222 -31.33 -12.75 -21.58
N LEU A 223 -30.55 -13.44 -22.41
CA LEU A 223 -31.06 -13.98 -23.71
C LEU A 223 -32.21 -14.98 -23.51
N ALA A 224 -32.11 -15.84 -22.51
CA ALA A 224 -33.15 -16.78 -22.18
C ALA A 224 -34.46 -16.11 -21.67
N ALA A 225 -34.33 -14.96 -21.03
CA ALA A 225 -35.46 -14.16 -20.54
C ALA A 225 -36.16 -13.39 -21.69
N GLN A 226 -35.39 -12.92 -22.69
CA GLN A 226 -35.92 -12.21 -23.88
C GLN A 226 -36.65 -13.12 -24.86
N ASN A 227 -36.37 -14.42 -24.85
CA ASN A 227 -36.98 -15.43 -25.75
C ASN A 227 -38.23 -16.06 -25.10
N LYS A 228 -38.70 -15.62 -23.97
CA LYS A 228 -39.95 -16.02 -23.31
C LYS A 228 -41.04 -14.99 -23.46
#